data_408e0d39ba47313e69ae9965b9d64604
#
_entry.id   408e0d39ba47313e69ae9965b9d64604
#
_cell.length_a   1.000
_cell.length_b   1.000
_cell.length_c   1.000
_cell.angle_alpha   90.00
_cell.angle_beta   90.00
_cell.angle_gamma   90.00
#
_symmetry.space_group_name_H-M   'P 1'
#
loop_
_entity.id
_entity.type
_entity.pdbx_description
1 polymer ?
#
loop_
_entity_poly.entity_id
_entity_poly.type
_entity_poly.pdbx_seq_one_letter_code
_entity_poly.pdbx_strand_id
1 'polypeptide(L)'
;MRAARFVSVFAGIAVACNGNNALCGKKYSDVTFVGSHNSAFVGITPAHNQYVSVTAQLDLGVRFLQAQTQNKNGQIQMCHTTCALLDSGSLSRYLEEIRKWMEAHPRDVVTLLLTNIDAMPVAQFGDTFKNTGLEKYVFRPKEKVAIDQWPTLQKLIDEGTRLVVFMDYHSDTSKVDFILDEFQYYWETPFGETNAGFPRCNVDRPQGVDPGGRMYLVNHFLDVELFAGIKIPDQFNAPRTNSLQSIDKQVNLCR
;
A
#
# COMPACT_ATOMS: atom_id res chain seq x y z
N MET A 1 -42.51 24.40 40.17
CA MET A 1 -41.89 23.35 39.33
C MET A 1 -40.87 23.98 38.41
N ARG A 2 -39.55 23.76 38.64
CA ARG A 2 -38.49 24.26 37.78
C ARG A 2 -38.16 23.21 36.77
N ALA A 3 -38.34 23.49 35.48
CA ALA A 3 -37.95 22.62 34.39
C ALA A 3 -36.43 22.60 34.26
N ALA A 4 -35.81 21.42 34.42
CA ALA A 4 -34.40 21.22 34.15
C ALA A 4 -34.21 21.16 32.64
N ARG A 5 -33.45 22.09 32.06
CA ARG A 5 -32.99 22.05 30.68
C ARG A 5 -31.79 21.09 30.61
N PHE A 6 -31.99 19.94 30.00
CA PHE A 6 -30.86 19.08 29.57
C PHE A 6 -30.18 19.73 28.38
N VAL A 7 -28.97 20.21 28.56
CA VAL A 7 -28.06 20.57 27.48
C VAL A 7 -27.37 19.30 27.04
N SER A 8 -27.79 18.71 25.94
CA SER A 8 -27.04 17.64 25.27
C SER A 8 -25.77 18.23 24.68
N VAL A 9 -24.65 18.04 25.35
CA VAL A 9 -23.32 18.29 24.78
C VAL A 9 -23.08 17.13 23.81
N PHE A 10 -23.36 17.32 22.54
CA PHE A 10 -22.77 16.48 21.49
C PHE A 10 -21.27 16.77 21.50
N ALA A 11 -20.49 15.95 22.17
CA ALA A 11 -19.08 15.87 21.94
C ALA A 11 -18.93 15.47 20.46
N GLY A 12 -18.59 16.42 19.59
CA GLY A 12 -18.24 16.14 18.21
C GLY A 12 -17.13 15.11 18.22
N ILE A 13 -17.41 13.90 17.76
CA ILE A 13 -16.38 12.89 17.53
C ILE A 13 -15.41 13.54 16.55
N ALA A 14 -14.19 13.77 17.00
CA ALA A 14 -13.14 14.33 16.15
C ALA A 14 -12.97 13.37 14.95
N VAL A 15 -13.30 13.86 13.76
CA VAL A 15 -13.45 13.06 12.54
C VAL A 15 -12.07 12.91 11.89
N ALA A 16 -11.22 12.06 12.48
CA ALA A 16 -9.85 11.82 12.01
C ALA A 16 -9.83 11.08 10.66
N CYS A 17 -8.93 11.45 9.77
CA CYS A 17 -8.62 10.72 8.55
C CYS A 17 -7.29 9.98 8.77
N ASN A 18 -7.25 8.69 8.58
CA ASN A 18 -6.09 7.86 8.93
C ASN A 18 -5.56 8.14 10.36
N GLY A 19 -6.47 8.30 11.31
CA GLY A 19 -6.14 8.54 12.72
C GLY A 19 -5.71 9.97 13.07
N ASN A 20 -5.63 10.92 12.11
CA ASN A 20 -5.19 12.29 12.37
C ASN A 20 -6.05 13.33 11.64
N ASN A 21 -6.69 14.25 12.37
CA ASN A 21 -7.52 15.32 11.81
C ASN A 21 -6.77 16.24 10.83
N ALA A 22 -5.48 16.46 11.04
CA ALA A 22 -4.67 17.31 10.17
C ALA A 22 -4.52 16.75 8.75
N LEU A 23 -4.76 15.44 8.57
CA LEU A 23 -4.67 14.78 7.26
C LEU A 23 -5.96 14.96 6.43
N CYS A 24 -7.10 15.28 7.04
CA CYS A 24 -8.37 15.30 6.33
C CYS A 24 -8.38 16.31 5.16
N GLY A 25 -7.81 17.49 5.35
CA GLY A 25 -7.68 18.50 4.30
C GLY A 25 -6.49 18.33 3.35
N LYS A 26 -5.62 17.35 3.59
CA LYS A 26 -4.48 17.07 2.71
C LYS A 26 -4.93 16.30 1.48
N LYS A 27 -4.39 16.64 0.31
CA LYS A 27 -4.54 15.82 -0.88
C LYS A 27 -3.85 14.48 -0.67
N TYR A 28 -4.36 13.43 -1.31
CA TYR A 28 -3.73 12.10 -1.26
C TYR A 28 -2.24 12.16 -1.64
N SER A 29 -1.89 12.94 -2.66
CA SER A 29 -0.51 13.17 -3.11
C SER A 29 0.39 13.92 -2.13
N ASP A 30 -0.20 14.64 -1.15
CA ASP A 30 0.53 15.45 -0.17
C ASP A 30 0.73 14.72 1.17
N VAL A 31 0.34 13.44 1.24
CA VAL A 31 0.45 12.62 2.44
C VAL A 31 1.56 11.60 2.29
N THR A 32 2.47 11.55 3.26
CA THR A 32 3.43 10.44 3.38
C THR A 32 2.75 9.28 4.08
N PHE A 33 2.60 8.16 3.38
CA PHE A 33 2.05 6.92 3.93
C PHE A 33 3.18 6.00 4.39
N VAL A 34 3.03 5.41 5.56
CA VAL A 34 3.85 4.27 5.96
C VAL A 34 3.34 3.03 5.23
N GLY A 35 4.25 2.34 4.53
CA GLY A 35 3.95 1.14 3.76
C GLY A 35 4.52 -0.13 4.38
N SER A 36 3.85 -1.25 4.13
CA SER A 36 4.36 -2.60 4.38
C SER A 36 4.82 -3.23 3.10
N HIS A 37 6.13 -3.48 2.99
CA HIS A 37 6.70 -4.28 1.90
C HIS A 37 6.27 -5.74 2.06
N ASN A 38 5.76 -6.33 0.97
CA ASN A 38 5.34 -7.72 0.95
C ASN A 38 4.36 -8.09 2.08
N SER A 39 3.36 -7.25 2.29
CA SER A 39 2.40 -7.28 3.42
C SER A 39 1.66 -8.60 3.61
N ALA A 40 1.47 -9.38 2.53
CA ALA A 40 0.80 -10.68 2.56
C ALA A 40 1.67 -11.82 3.11
N PHE A 41 3.00 -11.65 3.16
CA PHE A 41 3.94 -12.74 3.49
C PHE A 41 4.26 -12.75 4.98
N VAL A 42 3.29 -13.23 5.76
CA VAL A 42 3.31 -13.25 7.22
C VAL A 42 3.78 -14.61 7.73
N GLY A 43 4.83 -14.61 8.56
CA GLY A 43 5.38 -15.83 9.16
C GLY A 43 6.75 -15.63 9.77
N ILE A 44 7.44 -16.73 10.07
CA ILE A 44 8.70 -16.75 10.84
C ILE A 44 9.88 -17.35 10.08
N THR A 45 9.69 -17.84 8.85
CA THR A 45 10.80 -18.37 8.06
C THR A 45 11.60 -17.23 7.40
N PRO A 46 12.84 -17.46 6.96
CA PRO A 46 13.66 -16.43 6.33
C PRO A 46 13.06 -15.81 5.06
N ALA A 47 12.09 -16.48 4.42
CA ALA A 47 11.41 -15.97 3.23
C ALA A 47 10.25 -14.99 3.54
N HIS A 48 9.79 -14.92 4.80
CA HIS A 48 8.70 -14.03 5.19
C HIS A 48 9.18 -12.61 5.47
N ASN A 49 8.37 -11.63 5.10
CA ASN A 49 8.67 -10.21 5.30
C ASN A 49 7.95 -9.61 6.52
N GLN A 50 6.88 -10.24 7.00
CA GLN A 50 6.03 -9.71 8.05
C GLN A 50 5.85 -10.73 9.19
N TYR A 51 5.85 -10.24 10.44
CA TYR A 51 5.56 -11.06 11.62
C TYR A 51 4.10 -11.00 12.07
N VAL A 52 3.37 -9.97 11.63
CA VAL A 52 1.99 -9.72 12.07
C VAL A 52 1.03 -9.76 10.87
N SER A 53 -0.22 -10.12 11.13
CA SER A 53 -1.26 -10.20 10.10
C SER A 53 -1.47 -8.86 9.37
N VAL A 54 -2.06 -8.91 8.18
CA VAL A 54 -2.41 -7.71 7.39
C VAL A 54 -3.28 -6.75 8.20
N THR A 55 -4.25 -7.26 8.94
CA THR A 55 -5.10 -6.45 9.81
C THR A 55 -4.31 -5.79 10.93
N ALA A 56 -3.38 -6.51 11.57
CA ALA A 56 -2.53 -5.94 12.60
C ALA A 56 -1.56 -4.87 12.03
N GLN A 57 -1.06 -5.04 10.81
CA GLN A 57 -0.27 -4.00 10.14
C GLN A 57 -1.11 -2.71 9.96
N LEU A 58 -2.35 -2.85 9.52
CA LEU A 58 -3.29 -1.73 9.37
C LEU A 58 -3.62 -1.08 10.72
N ASP A 59 -3.82 -1.87 11.79
CA ASP A 59 -4.06 -1.38 13.16
C ASP A 59 -2.86 -0.60 13.72
N LEU A 60 -1.64 -0.96 13.31
CA LEU A 60 -0.41 -0.22 13.63
C LEU A 60 -0.22 1.08 12.84
N GLY A 61 -1.15 1.43 11.95
CA GLY A 61 -1.12 2.69 11.19
C GLY A 61 -0.55 2.58 9.78
N VAL A 62 -0.20 1.39 9.30
CA VAL A 62 0.15 1.18 7.90
C VAL A 62 -1.06 1.50 7.02
N ARG A 63 -0.84 2.28 5.95
CA ARG A 63 -1.89 2.68 5.00
C ARG A 63 -1.50 2.46 3.55
N PHE A 64 -0.33 1.89 3.31
CA PHE A 64 0.13 1.46 2.00
C PHE A 64 0.55 -0.02 2.10
N LEU A 65 -0.16 -0.89 1.42
CA LEU A 65 0.10 -2.33 1.40
C LEU A 65 0.67 -2.71 0.04
N GLN A 66 1.91 -3.14 -0.02
CA GLN A 66 2.48 -3.72 -1.23
C GLN A 66 2.54 -5.24 -1.10
N ALA A 67 2.20 -5.97 -2.16
CA ALA A 67 2.29 -7.43 -2.17
C ALA A 67 2.51 -7.98 -3.57
N GLN A 68 3.25 -9.09 -3.64
CA GLN A 68 3.53 -9.80 -4.89
C GLN A 68 2.41 -10.78 -5.21
N THR A 69 2.02 -10.80 -6.49
CA THR A 69 1.11 -11.82 -7.03
C THR A 69 1.77 -12.62 -8.14
N GLN A 70 1.43 -13.88 -8.24
CA GLN A 70 1.92 -14.78 -9.29
C GLN A 70 0.80 -15.71 -9.79
N ASN A 71 1.03 -16.24 -10.97
CA ASN A 71 0.17 -17.27 -11.56
C ASN A 71 0.48 -18.65 -10.96
N LYS A 72 -0.50 -19.24 -10.29
CA LYS A 72 -0.44 -20.66 -9.91
C LYS A 72 -1.60 -21.41 -10.52
N ASN A 73 -1.33 -22.15 -11.60
CA ASN A 73 -2.35 -22.93 -12.31
C ASN A 73 -3.56 -22.11 -12.79
N GLY A 74 -3.32 -20.90 -13.32
CA GLY A 74 -4.37 -20.00 -13.79
C GLY A 74 -5.04 -19.17 -12.69
N GLN A 75 -4.65 -19.31 -11.44
CA GLN A 75 -5.17 -18.57 -10.30
C GLN A 75 -4.15 -17.53 -9.82
N ILE A 76 -4.64 -16.34 -9.40
CA ILE A 76 -3.79 -15.31 -8.80
C ILE A 76 -3.53 -15.67 -7.34
N GLN A 77 -2.27 -15.96 -7.02
CA GLN A 77 -1.80 -16.30 -5.69
C GLN A 77 -0.85 -15.23 -5.14
N MET A 78 -0.84 -15.08 -3.83
CA MET A 78 0.12 -14.25 -3.11
C MET A 78 1.39 -15.08 -2.92
N CYS A 79 2.32 -14.96 -3.85
CA CYS A 79 3.57 -15.74 -3.85
C CYS A 79 4.79 -14.82 -3.80
N HIS A 80 5.74 -15.14 -2.92
CA HIS A 80 7.01 -14.42 -2.80
C HIS A 80 8.11 -15.17 -3.58
N THR A 81 8.75 -14.49 -4.51
CA THR A 81 9.76 -15.03 -5.42
C THR A 81 9.20 -16.14 -6.32
N THR A 82 8.71 -17.22 -5.77
CA THR A 82 7.97 -18.30 -6.46
C THR A 82 6.94 -18.90 -5.53
N CYS A 83 5.84 -19.42 -6.08
CA CYS A 83 4.83 -20.11 -5.28
C CYS A 83 5.34 -21.41 -4.62
N ALA A 84 6.43 -21.97 -5.12
CA ALA A 84 7.08 -23.13 -4.50
C ALA A 84 7.88 -22.74 -3.25
N LEU A 85 8.42 -21.53 -3.21
CA LEU A 85 9.18 -21.03 -2.07
C LEU A 85 8.26 -20.53 -0.94
N LEU A 86 7.30 -19.67 -1.29
CA LEU A 86 6.36 -19.11 -0.32
C LEU A 86 5.03 -18.77 -1.02
N ASP A 87 3.97 -19.43 -0.58
CA ASP A 87 2.60 -19.21 -1.01
C ASP A 87 1.75 -18.85 0.22
N SER A 88 1.25 -17.63 0.27
CA SER A 88 0.39 -17.10 1.34
C SER A 88 -1.11 -17.20 1.03
N GLY A 89 -1.48 -17.94 -0.02
CA GLY A 89 -2.86 -18.18 -0.41
C GLY A 89 -3.34 -17.27 -1.54
N SER A 90 -4.65 -17.29 -1.78
CA SER A 90 -5.24 -16.58 -2.91
C SER A 90 -5.32 -15.05 -2.70
N LEU A 91 -5.30 -14.30 -3.81
CA LEU A 91 -5.60 -12.87 -3.81
C LEU A 91 -6.97 -12.60 -3.16
N SER A 92 -7.98 -13.44 -3.41
CA SER A 92 -9.32 -13.28 -2.81
C SER A 92 -9.27 -13.22 -1.29
N ARG A 93 -8.54 -14.15 -0.65
CA ARG A 93 -8.40 -14.18 0.80
C ARG A 93 -7.75 -12.90 1.33
N TYR A 94 -6.68 -12.47 0.68
CA TYR A 94 -5.97 -11.24 1.05
C TYR A 94 -6.88 -10.00 0.94
N LEU A 95 -7.65 -9.88 -0.15
CA LEU A 95 -8.59 -8.78 -0.34
C LEU A 95 -9.77 -8.82 0.64
N GLU A 96 -10.25 -10.02 1.02
CA GLU A 96 -11.29 -10.16 2.04
C GLU A 96 -10.83 -9.69 3.42
N GLU A 97 -9.58 -9.95 3.80
CA GLU A 97 -9.01 -9.44 5.06
C GLU A 97 -8.98 -7.91 5.07
N ILE A 98 -8.51 -7.29 3.98
CA ILE A 98 -8.49 -5.84 3.82
C ILE A 98 -9.92 -5.27 3.86
N ARG A 99 -10.88 -5.89 3.15
CA ARG A 99 -12.27 -5.44 3.14
C ARG A 99 -12.88 -5.42 4.54
N LYS A 100 -12.74 -6.51 5.29
CA LYS A 100 -13.26 -6.62 6.66
C LYS A 100 -12.68 -5.53 7.57
N TRP A 101 -11.38 -5.27 7.45
CA TRP A 101 -10.74 -4.20 8.20
C TRP A 101 -11.28 -2.82 7.79
N MET A 102 -11.38 -2.54 6.50
CA MET A 102 -11.91 -1.26 5.99
C MET A 102 -13.38 -1.03 6.40
N GLU A 103 -14.19 -2.06 6.50
CA GLU A 103 -15.58 -1.96 6.99
C GLU A 103 -15.64 -1.49 8.44
N ALA A 104 -14.73 -1.96 9.27
CA ALA A 104 -14.61 -1.53 10.66
C ALA A 104 -13.96 -0.15 10.84
N HIS A 105 -13.24 0.33 9.81
CA HIS A 105 -12.48 1.59 9.84
C HIS A 105 -12.93 2.55 8.73
N PRO A 106 -14.15 3.12 8.83
CA PRO A 106 -14.75 3.90 7.74
C PRO A 106 -14.06 5.24 7.46
N ARG A 107 -13.13 5.66 8.32
CA ARG A 107 -12.39 6.93 8.21
C ARG A 107 -10.97 6.76 7.67
N ASP A 108 -10.62 5.59 7.18
CA ASP A 108 -9.28 5.28 6.70
C ASP A 108 -9.23 5.14 5.18
N VAL A 109 -8.22 5.76 4.58
CA VAL A 109 -7.85 5.63 3.17
C VAL A 109 -6.67 4.68 3.08
N VAL A 110 -6.80 3.62 2.32
CA VAL A 110 -5.77 2.58 2.13
C VAL A 110 -5.29 2.59 0.69
N THR A 111 -3.99 2.42 0.50
CA THR A 111 -3.37 2.18 -0.80
C THR A 111 -2.99 0.71 -0.91
N LEU A 112 -3.22 0.12 -2.07
CA LEU A 112 -2.81 -1.24 -2.40
C LEU A 112 -1.98 -1.21 -3.68
N LEU A 113 -0.75 -1.72 -3.62
CA LEU A 113 0.12 -1.93 -4.76
C LEU A 113 0.32 -3.44 -4.97
N LEU A 114 -0.14 -3.95 -6.10
CA LEU A 114 0.00 -5.35 -6.49
C LEU A 114 1.01 -5.48 -7.63
N THR A 115 1.92 -6.44 -7.52
CA THR A 115 2.78 -6.76 -8.67
C THR A 115 2.11 -7.77 -9.58
N ASN A 116 2.37 -7.69 -10.89
CA ASN A 116 1.84 -8.60 -11.90
C ASN A 116 2.93 -9.04 -12.91
N ILE A 117 4.03 -9.59 -12.39
CA ILE A 117 5.17 -9.97 -13.22
C ILE A 117 4.84 -11.09 -14.23
N ASP A 118 3.86 -11.94 -13.91
CA ASP A 118 3.44 -13.04 -14.77
C ASP A 118 2.44 -12.62 -15.86
N ALA A 119 2.18 -11.33 -16.00
CA ALA A 119 1.28 -10.77 -16.99
C ALA A 119 -0.12 -11.42 -17.00
N MET A 120 -0.64 -11.72 -15.81
CA MET A 120 -2.01 -12.20 -15.65
C MET A 120 -2.99 -11.14 -16.17
N PRO A 121 -4.08 -11.53 -16.85
CA PRO A 121 -5.06 -10.57 -17.33
C PRO A 121 -5.61 -9.70 -16.20
N VAL A 122 -5.53 -8.37 -16.34
CA VAL A 122 -6.01 -7.43 -15.31
C VAL A 122 -7.49 -7.62 -14.98
N ALA A 123 -8.28 -8.11 -15.93
CA ALA A 123 -9.69 -8.46 -15.72
C ALA A 123 -9.88 -9.48 -14.59
N GLN A 124 -8.98 -10.46 -14.44
CA GLN A 124 -9.05 -11.44 -13.34
C GLN A 124 -8.83 -10.78 -11.97
N PHE A 125 -7.98 -9.75 -11.90
CA PHE A 125 -7.86 -8.94 -10.70
C PHE A 125 -9.17 -8.18 -10.43
N GLY A 126 -9.72 -7.49 -11.44
CA GLY A 126 -10.99 -6.79 -11.35
C GLY A 126 -12.13 -7.70 -10.85
N ASP A 127 -12.26 -8.89 -11.42
CA ASP A 127 -13.24 -9.90 -10.99
C ASP A 127 -13.01 -10.31 -9.52
N THR A 128 -11.75 -10.42 -9.08
CA THR A 128 -11.43 -10.75 -7.69
C THR A 128 -11.86 -9.63 -6.74
N PHE A 129 -11.60 -8.36 -7.08
CA PHE A 129 -12.10 -7.20 -6.30
C PHE A 129 -13.62 -7.19 -6.21
N LYS A 130 -14.30 -7.45 -7.31
CA LYS A 130 -15.77 -7.54 -7.38
C LYS A 130 -16.32 -8.67 -6.51
N ASN A 131 -15.77 -9.88 -6.68
CA ASN A 131 -16.24 -11.08 -5.96
C ASN A 131 -16.01 -10.99 -4.45
N THR A 132 -14.96 -10.31 -4.00
CA THR A 132 -14.68 -10.06 -2.58
C THR A 132 -15.49 -8.89 -2.04
N GLY A 133 -16.17 -8.11 -2.88
CA GLY A 133 -16.92 -6.90 -2.48
C GLY A 133 -16.05 -5.72 -2.10
N LEU A 134 -14.74 -5.76 -2.37
CA LEU A 134 -13.81 -4.66 -2.11
C LEU A 134 -13.93 -3.56 -3.16
N GLU A 135 -14.42 -3.90 -4.35
CA GLU A 135 -14.62 -2.98 -5.47
C GLU A 135 -15.48 -1.74 -5.12
N LYS A 136 -16.39 -1.86 -4.18
CA LYS A 136 -17.24 -0.73 -3.75
C LYS A 136 -16.48 0.43 -3.09
N TYR A 137 -15.23 0.21 -2.67
CA TYR A 137 -14.40 1.22 -2.01
C TYR A 137 -13.32 1.82 -2.89
N VAL A 138 -13.18 1.35 -4.15
CA VAL A 138 -12.07 1.76 -4.99
C VAL A 138 -12.23 3.18 -5.54
N PHE A 139 -11.14 3.91 -5.59
CA PHE A 139 -11.05 5.19 -6.28
C PHE A 139 -11.00 4.97 -7.79
N ARG A 140 -11.88 5.67 -8.54
CA ARG A 140 -12.02 5.55 -10.01
C ARG A 140 -11.87 6.93 -10.65
N PRO A 141 -10.67 7.35 -11.01
CA PRO A 141 -10.50 8.60 -11.73
C PRO A 141 -10.96 8.43 -13.19
N LYS A 142 -11.67 9.43 -13.73
CA LYS A 142 -12.10 9.43 -15.14
C LYS A 142 -10.93 9.60 -16.12
N GLU A 143 -9.87 10.27 -15.66
CA GLU A 143 -8.67 10.58 -16.41
C GLU A 143 -7.45 10.45 -15.49
N LYS A 144 -6.25 10.46 -16.06
CA LYS A 144 -5.02 10.50 -15.27
C LYS A 144 -5.02 11.74 -14.38
N VAL A 145 -4.91 11.52 -13.08
CA VAL A 145 -4.88 12.59 -12.07
C VAL A 145 -3.49 13.22 -12.03
N ALA A 146 -3.40 14.53 -12.28
CA ALA A 146 -2.16 15.26 -12.08
C ALA A 146 -1.78 15.32 -10.59
N ILE A 147 -0.48 15.50 -10.28
CA ILE A 147 0.03 15.44 -8.90
C ILE A 147 -0.70 16.41 -7.96
N ASP A 148 -1.10 17.56 -8.47
CA ASP A 148 -1.78 18.62 -7.73
C ASP A 148 -3.32 18.52 -7.76
N GLN A 149 -3.88 17.52 -8.43
CA GLN A 149 -5.33 17.34 -8.60
C GLN A 149 -5.92 16.16 -7.81
N TRP A 150 -5.10 15.47 -7.03
CA TRP A 150 -5.58 14.38 -6.19
C TRP A 150 -6.63 14.88 -5.18
N PRO A 151 -7.70 14.11 -4.93
CA PRO A 151 -8.68 14.45 -3.91
C PRO A 151 -8.05 14.49 -2.52
N THR A 152 -8.66 15.23 -1.59
CA THR A 152 -8.28 15.18 -0.19
C THR A 152 -8.68 13.84 0.44
N LEU A 153 -8.02 13.44 1.53
CA LEU A 153 -8.42 12.22 2.24
C LEU A 153 -9.88 12.31 2.70
N GLN A 154 -10.33 13.48 3.16
CA GLN A 154 -11.73 13.68 3.53
C GLN A 154 -12.67 13.42 2.35
N LYS A 155 -12.34 13.93 1.15
CA LYS A 155 -13.16 13.71 -0.04
C LYS A 155 -13.26 12.23 -0.41
N LEU A 156 -12.14 11.50 -0.39
CA LEU A 156 -12.13 10.04 -0.64
C LEU A 156 -13.02 9.29 0.35
N ILE A 157 -13.01 9.71 1.62
CA ILE A 157 -13.81 9.12 2.68
C ILE A 157 -15.30 9.43 2.47
N ASP A 158 -15.65 10.70 2.20
CA ASP A 158 -17.03 11.14 2.04
C ASP A 158 -17.71 10.53 0.81
N GLU A 159 -16.94 10.28 -0.26
CA GLU A 159 -17.40 9.61 -1.47
C GLU A 159 -17.39 8.08 -1.33
N GLY A 160 -16.82 7.54 -0.24
CA GLY A 160 -16.66 6.10 -0.03
C GLY A 160 -15.58 5.46 -0.89
N THR A 161 -14.82 6.25 -1.69
CA THR A 161 -13.80 5.79 -2.65
C THR A 161 -12.40 5.78 -2.01
N ARG A 162 -12.28 5.14 -0.86
CA ARG A 162 -11.14 5.23 0.06
C ARG A 162 -10.12 4.09 -0.08
N LEU A 163 -10.16 3.34 -1.18
CA LEU A 163 -9.13 2.37 -1.57
C LEU A 163 -8.53 2.81 -2.90
N VAL A 164 -7.24 3.14 -2.91
CA VAL A 164 -6.49 3.46 -4.13
C VAL A 164 -5.66 2.26 -4.52
N VAL A 165 -5.85 1.74 -5.73
CA VAL A 165 -5.21 0.51 -6.19
C VAL A 165 -4.25 0.81 -7.33
N PHE A 166 -3.00 0.36 -7.19
CA PHE A 166 -1.97 0.41 -8.21
C PHE A 166 -1.50 -0.99 -8.59
N MET A 167 -0.98 -1.10 -9.79
CA MET A 167 -0.32 -2.29 -10.30
C MET A 167 0.95 -1.88 -11.03
N ASP A 168 2.06 -2.60 -10.79
CA ASP A 168 3.37 -2.28 -11.38
C ASP A 168 3.43 -2.53 -12.88
N TYR A 169 2.96 -3.68 -13.35
CA TYR A 169 2.99 -4.07 -14.75
C TYR A 169 1.64 -4.58 -15.24
N HIS A 170 1.37 -4.39 -16.53
CA HIS A 170 0.20 -4.95 -17.22
C HIS A 170 -1.17 -4.48 -16.67
N SER A 171 -1.19 -3.30 -16.00
CA SER A 171 -2.45 -2.61 -15.76
C SER A 171 -3.05 -2.13 -17.08
N ASP A 172 -4.37 -2.07 -17.13
CA ASP A 172 -5.12 -1.57 -18.28
C ASP A 172 -6.44 -0.97 -17.80
N THR A 173 -6.45 0.34 -17.63
CA THR A 173 -7.62 1.07 -17.13
C THR A 173 -8.80 1.07 -18.09
N SER A 174 -8.62 0.68 -19.36
CA SER A 174 -9.73 0.47 -20.28
C SER A 174 -10.52 -0.80 -19.98
N LYS A 175 -9.92 -1.74 -19.27
CA LYS A 175 -10.55 -3.01 -18.84
C LYS A 175 -10.96 -3.00 -17.37
N VAL A 176 -10.13 -2.42 -16.51
CA VAL A 176 -10.39 -2.27 -15.07
C VAL A 176 -10.00 -0.86 -14.66
N ASP A 177 -10.95 0.04 -14.65
CA ASP A 177 -10.78 1.49 -14.55
C ASP A 177 -10.20 2.00 -13.21
N PHE A 178 -10.13 1.14 -12.20
CA PHE A 178 -9.63 1.48 -10.87
C PHE A 178 -8.26 0.85 -10.52
N ILE A 179 -7.72 -0.03 -11.36
CA ILE A 179 -6.36 -0.55 -11.18
C ILE A 179 -5.42 0.32 -11.99
N LEU A 180 -4.81 1.28 -11.30
CA LEU A 180 -3.99 2.31 -11.91
C LEU A 180 -2.59 1.79 -12.20
N ASP A 181 -1.99 2.27 -13.30
CA ASP A 181 -0.59 2.00 -13.63
C ASP A 181 0.31 2.74 -12.62
N GLU A 182 1.05 1.98 -11.82
CA GLU A 182 1.94 2.56 -10.82
C GLU A 182 2.87 3.60 -11.45
N PHE A 183 3.55 3.24 -12.53
CA PHE A 183 4.59 4.06 -13.12
C PHE A 183 4.08 5.28 -13.90
N GLN A 184 2.79 5.44 -14.05
CA GLN A 184 2.20 6.71 -14.46
C GLN A 184 2.09 7.72 -13.33
N TYR A 185 2.02 7.25 -12.07
CA TYR A 185 1.78 8.05 -10.87
C TYR A 185 2.97 8.10 -9.91
N TYR A 186 3.80 7.06 -9.90
CA TYR A 186 4.95 6.93 -9.01
C TYR A 186 6.24 6.72 -9.78
N TRP A 187 7.33 7.04 -9.12
CA TRP A 187 8.64 6.46 -9.35
C TRP A 187 9.15 5.86 -8.04
N GLU A 188 10.07 4.92 -8.11
CA GLU A 188 10.61 4.24 -6.95
C GLU A 188 12.11 4.44 -6.80
N THR A 189 12.57 4.48 -5.55
CA THR A 189 13.98 4.33 -5.24
C THR A 189 14.44 2.88 -5.43
N PRO A 190 15.76 2.61 -5.56
CA PRO A 190 16.27 1.24 -5.64
C PRO A 190 15.78 0.36 -4.51
N PHE A 191 15.40 -0.88 -4.87
CA PHE A 191 15.03 -1.93 -3.93
C PHE A 191 16.15 -2.96 -3.78
N GLY A 192 15.99 -3.95 -2.89
CA GLY A 192 16.98 -4.98 -2.60
C GLY A 192 18.27 -4.38 -2.01
N GLU A 193 18.12 -3.37 -1.12
CA GLU A 193 19.23 -2.69 -0.45
C GLU A 193 19.81 -3.56 0.63
N THR A 194 21.15 -3.69 0.65
CA THR A 194 21.91 -4.41 1.68
C THR A 194 22.71 -3.46 2.57
N ASN A 195 22.74 -2.18 2.25
CA ASN A 195 23.37 -1.14 3.06
C ASN A 195 22.35 -0.54 4.04
N ALA A 196 22.51 -0.80 5.33
CA ALA A 196 21.63 -0.27 6.39
C ALA A 196 21.59 1.27 6.50
N GLY A 197 22.45 1.97 5.76
CA GLY A 197 22.44 3.44 5.66
C GLY A 197 21.46 3.99 4.65
N PHE A 198 20.90 3.18 3.76
CA PHE A 198 19.97 3.55 2.68
C PHE A 198 20.43 4.79 1.89
N PRO A 199 21.60 4.75 1.23
CA PRO A 199 22.22 5.96 0.67
C PRO A 199 21.62 6.42 -0.66
N ARG A 200 20.68 5.68 -1.24
CA ARG A 200 20.21 5.89 -2.61
C ARG A 200 18.80 6.46 -2.66
N CYS A 201 18.66 7.56 -3.43
CA CYS A 201 17.36 8.21 -3.70
C CYS A 201 17.18 8.54 -5.20
N ASN A 202 17.97 7.93 -6.05
CA ASN A 202 17.78 8.09 -7.50
C ASN A 202 16.55 7.31 -7.97
N VAL A 203 15.97 7.73 -9.09
CA VAL A 203 14.93 6.99 -9.79
C VAL A 203 15.50 5.64 -10.23
N ASP A 204 14.85 4.55 -9.81
CA ASP A 204 15.18 3.19 -10.22
C ASP A 204 14.12 2.61 -11.14
N ARG A 205 12.86 2.78 -10.77
CA ARG A 205 11.72 2.32 -11.58
C ARG A 205 10.68 3.43 -11.76
N PRO A 206 10.18 3.62 -12.99
CA PRO A 206 10.73 3.12 -14.24
C PRO A 206 12.01 3.86 -14.61
N GLN A 207 12.94 3.17 -15.27
CA GLN A 207 14.22 3.79 -15.67
C GLN A 207 14.02 4.91 -16.68
N GLY A 208 14.84 5.96 -16.57
CA GLY A 208 14.90 7.04 -17.58
C GLY A 208 13.71 8.01 -17.55
N VAL A 209 12.85 7.97 -16.55
CA VAL A 209 11.72 8.92 -16.44
C VAL A 209 12.11 10.17 -15.65
N ASP A 210 11.47 11.28 -16.01
CA ASP A 210 11.48 12.49 -15.20
C ASP A 210 10.63 12.23 -13.91
N PRO A 211 11.21 12.42 -12.71
CA PRO A 211 10.46 12.30 -11.45
C PRO A 211 9.41 13.41 -11.28
N GLY A 212 9.52 14.52 -12.02
CA GLY A 212 8.58 15.65 -11.92
C GLY A 212 7.14 15.24 -12.18
N GLY A 213 6.22 15.76 -11.37
CA GLY A 213 4.78 15.51 -11.50
C GLY A 213 4.33 14.10 -11.09
N ARG A 214 5.18 13.33 -10.41
CA ARG A 214 4.86 12.02 -9.83
C ARG A 214 5.06 12.00 -8.31
N MET A 215 4.31 11.16 -7.64
CA MET A 215 4.62 10.72 -6.28
C MET A 215 5.85 9.80 -6.31
N TYR A 216 6.40 9.48 -5.17
CA TYR A 216 7.52 8.55 -5.10
C TYR A 216 7.35 7.54 -3.97
N LEU A 217 7.88 6.34 -4.21
CA LEU A 217 7.93 5.26 -3.25
C LEU A 217 9.38 5.08 -2.81
N VAL A 218 9.63 5.30 -1.53
CA VAL A 218 10.94 5.05 -0.92
C VAL A 218 10.99 3.61 -0.46
N ASN A 219 11.80 2.79 -1.12
CA ASN A 219 12.03 1.41 -0.74
C ASN A 219 12.93 1.36 0.50
N HIS A 220 12.33 1.25 1.70
CA HIS A 220 13.00 1.23 2.99
C HIS A 220 12.87 -0.14 3.65
N PHE A 221 13.42 -1.15 3.02
CA PHE A 221 13.56 -2.50 3.57
C PHE A 221 14.97 -3.02 3.29
N LEU A 222 15.53 -3.76 4.25
CA LEU A 222 16.90 -4.22 4.22
C LEU A 222 16.94 -5.71 3.93
N ASP A 223 17.81 -6.09 3.01
CA ASP A 223 18.11 -7.47 2.69
C ASP A 223 19.49 -7.87 3.16
N VAL A 224 19.69 -9.16 3.41
CA VAL A 224 20.99 -9.80 3.55
C VAL A 224 21.28 -10.59 2.29
N GLU A 225 22.43 -10.34 1.69
CA GLU A 225 22.91 -11.14 0.59
C GLU A 225 23.58 -12.42 1.09
N LEU A 226 23.05 -13.54 0.66
CA LEU A 226 23.64 -14.86 0.86
C LEU A 226 24.63 -15.18 -0.28
N PHE A 227 24.99 -16.44 -0.43
CA PHE A 227 25.84 -16.87 -1.55
C PHE A 227 25.13 -16.71 -2.89
N ALA A 228 25.89 -16.48 -3.97
CA ALA A 228 25.41 -16.39 -5.35
C ALA A 228 24.38 -15.26 -5.61
N GLY A 229 24.41 -14.17 -4.84
CA GLY A 229 23.50 -13.02 -5.07
C GLY A 229 22.06 -13.22 -4.60
N ILE A 230 21.77 -14.32 -3.90
CA ILE A 230 20.45 -14.55 -3.31
C ILE A 230 20.27 -13.60 -2.13
N LYS A 231 19.20 -12.80 -2.18
CA LYS A 231 18.83 -11.87 -1.11
C LYS A 231 17.62 -12.38 -0.34
N ILE A 232 17.65 -12.21 0.96
CA ILE A 232 16.54 -12.49 1.87
C ILE A 232 16.33 -11.29 2.80
N PRO A 233 15.12 -11.09 3.35
CA PRO A 233 14.87 -10.03 4.32
C PRO A 233 15.80 -10.10 5.54
N ASP A 234 16.43 -8.98 5.90
CA ASP A 234 17.19 -8.87 7.15
C ASP A 234 16.25 -8.73 8.36
N GLN A 235 15.67 -9.85 8.75
CA GLN A 235 14.73 -9.91 9.86
C GLN A 235 15.37 -9.52 11.19
N PHE A 236 16.66 -9.80 11.37
CA PHE A 236 17.38 -9.50 12.62
C PHE A 236 17.49 -7.99 12.84
N ASN A 237 17.77 -7.23 11.80
CA ASN A 237 17.88 -5.79 11.87
C ASN A 237 16.54 -5.05 11.62
N ALA A 238 15.43 -5.76 11.43
CA ALA A 238 14.12 -5.14 11.17
C ALA A 238 13.71 -4.09 12.22
N PRO A 239 13.93 -4.28 13.55
CA PRO A 239 13.59 -3.25 14.54
C PRO A 239 14.40 -1.96 14.35
N ARG A 240 15.66 -2.05 13.90
CA ARG A 240 16.51 -0.89 13.60
C ARG A 240 16.11 -0.24 12.28
N THR A 241 15.90 -1.05 11.24
CA THR A 241 15.46 -0.59 9.92
C THR A 241 14.14 0.16 10.02
N ASN A 242 13.17 -0.38 10.75
CA ASN A 242 11.83 0.22 10.92
C ASN A 242 11.79 1.29 12.04
N SER A 243 12.92 1.71 12.58
CA SER A 243 12.95 2.79 13.55
C SER A 243 12.66 4.14 12.89
N LEU A 244 12.03 5.05 13.63
CA LEU A 244 11.78 6.43 13.18
C LEU A 244 13.09 7.09 12.69
N GLN A 245 14.19 6.90 13.42
CA GLN A 245 15.49 7.46 13.05
C GLN A 245 15.97 6.97 11.67
N SER A 246 15.81 5.68 11.37
CA SER A 246 16.25 5.11 10.10
C SER A 246 15.37 5.60 8.95
N ILE A 247 14.05 5.57 9.14
CA ILE A 247 13.07 6.03 8.15
C ILE A 247 13.24 7.52 7.86
N ASP A 248 13.29 8.37 8.89
CA ASP A 248 13.46 9.82 8.73
C ASP A 248 14.76 10.17 8.00
N LYS A 249 15.85 9.43 8.26
CA LYS A 249 17.12 9.66 7.58
C LYS A 249 16.97 9.49 6.06
N GLN A 250 16.34 8.41 5.59
CA GLN A 250 16.17 8.19 4.15
C GLN A 250 15.12 9.13 3.56
N VAL A 251 14.00 9.36 4.24
CA VAL A 251 12.99 10.32 3.79
C VAL A 251 13.58 11.73 3.61
N ASN A 252 14.43 12.18 4.55
CA ASN A 252 15.08 13.49 4.44
C ASN A 252 16.16 13.52 3.35
N LEU A 253 16.80 12.39 3.04
CA LEU A 253 17.72 12.28 1.90
C LEU A 253 16.97 12.34 0.56
N CYS A 254 15.72 11.86 0.51
CA CYS A 254 14.92 11.71 -0.71
C CYS A 254 13.97 12.90 -0.97
N ARG A 255 14.01 13.95 -0.17
CA ARG A 255 13.20 15.17 -0.34
C ARG A 255 13.75 16.13 -1.38
#